data_6a2082d532cf6d43ed222878c4d49027
#
_entry.id   6a2082d532cf6d43ed222878c4d49027
#
_cell.length_a   1.000
_cell.length_b   1.000
_cell.length_c   1.000
_cell.angle_alpha   90.00
_cell.angle_beta   90.00
_cell.angle_gamma   90.00
#
_symmetry.space_group_name_H-M   'P 1'
#
loop_
_entity.id
_entity.type
_entity.pdbx_description
1 polymer ?
#
loop_
_entity_poly.entity_id
_entity_poly.type
_entity_poly.pdbx_seq_one_letter_code
_entity_poly.pdbx_strand_id
1 'polypeptide(L)'
;MLQLGWKAGTEQYPPTELLEYAILAEAAGFDSISVSDHFHPWSEAGEACFAWSLLGAVAARTSRIALGTGVTCPILRYHPAVIAQAAATLACLGSNRACFLGVGTGEALNEYSATGQWPAYKYRQAQTAEAIELIRALWTGEKITHRGTYQTRQAKLYTRPRDPISLYISTMVPNSARFAGKYGDGLVTVGGEDRETYREIFANFEAGAREAGKNPSQMPRMIEVGVAYTDDEEKAIEYRKNYWAGTFVPALFTERIYTPKMSAENGKAVGADVIKEAVCISADPEDHIELAQRYIDMGFDHLIFHSAGPDQRAFLEGYGRDVLPRLRKAPKAKPADFSNSKPTQPDQSFIDEHNP
;
A
#
# COMPACT_ATOMS: atom_id res chain seq x y z
N MET A 1 -5.27 17.56 1.76
CA MET A 1 -4.67 17.83 3.11
C MET A 1 -3.60 16.77 3.30
N LEU A 2 -2.40 17.13 3.84
CA LEU A 2 -1.36 16.15 4.11
C LEU A 2 -1.84 15.10 5.12
N GLN A 3 -1.63 13.83 4.80
CA GLN A 3 -1.94 12.68 5.66
C GLN A 3 -0.63 11.99 6.05
N LEU A 4 -0.46 11.71 7.32
CA LEU A 4 0.73 11.04 7.86
C LEU A 4 0.31 9.74 8.52
N GLY A 5 0.55 8.62 7.86
CA GLY A 5 0.07 7.32 8.27
C GLY A 5 1.18 6.39 8.78
N TRP A 6 0.75 5.31 9.40
CA TRP A 6 1.59 4.22 9.87
C TRP A 6 1.34 2.94 9.08
N LYS A 7 2.41 2.22 8.71
CA LYS A 7 2.34 0.87 8.14
C LYS A 7 2.27 -0.16 9.25
N ALA A 8 1.18 -0.89 9.32
CA ALA A 8 1.05 -2.08 10.17
C ALA A 8 1.49 -3.31 9.38
N GLY A 9 2.78 -3.65 9.48
CA GLY A 9 3.38 -4.79 8.79
C GLY A 9 2.99 -6.12 9.44
N THR A 10 1.97 -6.77 8.90
CA THR A 10 1.50 -8.07 9.38
C THR A 10 2.54 -9.17 9.21
N GLU A 11 3.55 -8.92 8.38
CA GLU A 11 4.64 -9.83 8.06
C GLU A 11 5.73 -9.89 9.14
N GLN A 12 5.69 -8.98 10.11
CA GLN A 12 6.72 -8.89 11.15
C GLN A 12 6.19 -9.11 12.56
N TYR A 13 4.99 -8.65 12.87
CA TYR A 13 4.47 -8.61 14.22
C TYR A 13 3.22 -9.46 14.39
N PRO A 14 3.06 -10.15 15.55
CA PRO A 14 1.84 -10.87 15.86
C PRO A 14 0.63 -9.91 16.01
N PRO A 15 -0.59 -10.39 15.76
CA PRO A 15 -1.79 -9.54 15.72
C PRO A 15 -2.09 -8.82 17.04
N THR A 16 -1.69 -9.38 18.17
CA THR A 16 -1.86 -8.75 19.49
C THR A 16 -1.01 -7.49 19.63
N GLU A 17 0.25 -7.54 19.20
CA GLU A 17 1.14 -6.39 19.22
C GLU A 17 0.71 -5.34 18.20
N LEU A 18 0.31 -5.77 16.98
CA LEU A 18 -0.19 -4.84 15.97
C LEU A 18 -1.43 -4.07 16.45
N LEU A 19 -2.31 -4.71 17.22
CA LEU A 19 -3.46 -4.02 17.80
C LEU A 19 -3.03 -2.96 18.83
N GLU A 20 -2.05 -3.26 19.68
CA GLU A 20 -1.50 -2.30 20.65
C GLU A 20 -0.79 -1.14 19.94
N TYR A 21 0.01 -1.43 18.91
CA TYR A 21 0.68 -0.41 18.10
C TYR A 21 -0.33 0.46 17.33
N ALA A 22 -1.45 -0.09 16.87
CA ALA A 22 -2.49 0.68 16.22
C ALA A 22 -3.15 1.71 17.16
N ILE A 23 -3.41 1.30 18.42
CA ILE A 23 -3.92 2.19 19.46
C ILE A 23 -2.90 3.30 19.77
N LEU A 24 -1.63 2.92 19.86
CA LEU A 24 -0.54 3.86 20.11
C LEU A 24 -0.36 4.83 18.93
N ALA A 25 -0.45 4.36 17.69
CA ALA A 25 -0.36 5.20 16.50
C ALA A 25 -1.45 6.29 16.47
N GLU A 26 -2.70 5.94 16.84
CA GLU A 26 -3.76 6.93 16.99
C GLU A 26 -3.44 7.94 18.11
N ALA A 27 -2.96 7.47 19.24
CA ALA A 27 -2.57 8.33 20.38
C ALA A 27 -1.38 9.25 20.02
N ALA A 28 -0.41 8.75 19.28
CA ALA A 28 0.75 9.49 18.78
C ALA A 28 0.38 10.51 17.69
N GLY A 29 -0.83 10.45 17.16
CA GLY A 29 -1.33 11.44 16.22
C GLY A 29 -1.17 11.09 14.77
N PHE A 30 -0.94 9.83 14.40
CA PHE A 30 -1.03 9.42 13.00
C PHE A 30 -2.45 9.59 12.46
N ASP A 31 -2.56 9.89 11.16
CA ASP A 31 -3.84 10.14 10.49
C ASP A 31 -4.46 8.86 9.90
N SER A 32 -3.63 7.86 9.58
CA SER A 32 -4.09 6.62 8.96
C SER A 32 -3.24 5.41 9.37
N ILE A 33 -3.84 4.23 9.23
CA ILE A 33 -3.17 2.94 9.34
C ILE A 33 -3.35 2.19 8.01
N SER A 34 -2.22 1.78 7.43
CA SER A 34 -2.15 0.94 6.22
C SER A 34 -1.71 -0.47 6.62
N VAL A 35 -2.64 -1.43 6.57
CA VAL A 35 -2.38 -2.83 6.97
C VAL A 35 -1.98 -3.65 5.76
N SER A 36 -0.88 -4.39 5.83
CA SER A 36 -0.51 -5.38 4.81
C SER A 36 -1.52 -6.53 4.80
N ASP A 37 -1.89 -7.02 3.61
CA ASP A 37 -2.79 -8.17 3.44
C ASP A 37 -2.02 -9.34 2.83
N HIS A 38 -1.13 -9.92 3.62
CA HIS A 38 -0.29 -11.04 3.27
C HIS A 38 -0.84 -12.37 3.77
N PHE A 39 -0.59 -13.44 3.01
CA PHE A 39 -0.82 -14.82 3.41
C PHE A 39 0.46 -15.46 3.96
N HIS A 40 1.59 -15.11 3.37
CA HIS A 40 2.92 -15.48 3.82
C HIS A 40 3.76 -14.23 4.19
N PRO A 41 4.62 -14.32 5.20
CA PRO A 41 5.63 -13.31 5.44
C PRO A 41 6.74 -13.36 4.38
N TRP A 42 7.60 -12.35 4.35
CA TRP A 42 8.76 -12.33 3.46
C TRP A 42 9.89 -13.27 3.89
N SER A 43 9.85 -13.77 5.11
CA SER A 43 10.85 -14.73 5.66
C SER A 43 10.21 -15.67 6.66
N GLU A 44 10.85 -16.81 6.93
CA GLU A 44 10.40 -17.80 7.92
C GLU A 44 10.39 -17.27 9.38
N ALA A 45 11.03 -16.14 9.63
CA ALA A 45 11.03 -15.47 10.94
C ALA A 45 9.80 -14.59 11.18
N GLY A 46 9.01 -14.34 10.13
CA GLY A 46 7.89 -13.42 10.16
C GLY A 46 6.58 -14.05 10.61
N GLU A 47 5.55 -13.20 10.56
CA GLU A 47 4.15 -13.50 10.88
C GLU A 47 3.28 -13.24 9.63
N ALA A 48 2.01 -13.62 9.64
CA ALA A 48 1.05 -13.22 8.62
C ALA A 48 -0.38 -13.33 9.15
N CYS A 49 -0.84 -12.31 9.84
CA CYS A 49 -2.22 -12.31 10.31
C CYS A 49 -3.18 -11.79 9.24
N PHE A 50 -4.44 -12.23 9.32
CA PHE A 50 -5.47 -11.81 8.37
C PHE A 50 -5.83 -10.33 8.57
N ALA A 51 -5.51 -9.50 7.57
CA ALA A 51 -5.64 -8.05 7.62
C ALA A 51 -7.06 -7.57 7.99
N TRP A 52 -8.08 -8.19 7.45
CA TRP A 52 -9.47 -7.79 7.67
C TRP A 52 -9.96 -8.06 9.09
N SER A 53 -9.49 -9.14 9.73
CA SER A 53 -9.75 -9.39 11.16
C SER A 53 -9.05 -8.38 12.04
N LEU A 54 -7.78 -8.06 11.74
CA LEU A 54 -7.02 -7.05 12.47
C LEU A 54 -7.67 -5.67 12.32
N LEU A 55 -8.03 -5.26 11.11
CA LEU A 55 -8.71 -3.98 10.86
C LEU A 55 -10.03 -3.85 11.62
N GLY A 56 -10.79 -4.93 11.71
CA GLY A 56 -12.02 -4.97 12.53
C GLY A 56 -11.74 -4.75 14.02
N ALA A 57 -10.70 -5.40 14.56
CA ALA A 57 -10.28 -5.20 15.95
C ALA A 57 -9.77 -3.78 16.20
N VAL A 58 -8.97 -3.24 15.28
CA VAL A 58 -8.47 -1.84 15.34
C VAL A 58 -9.64 -0.85 15.28
N ALA A 59 -10.63 -1.09 14.40
CA ALA A 59 -11.82 -0.25 14.31
C ALA A 59 -12.59 -0.16 15.63
N ALA A 60 -12.65 -1.26 16.39
CA ALA A 60 -13.31 -1.30 17.68
C ALA A 60 -12.51 -0.64 18.82
N ARG A 61 -11.22 -0.43 18.65
CA ARG A 61 -10.31 0.05 19.71
C ARG A 61 -9.77 1.46 19.45
N THR A 62 -10.06 2.03 18.29
CA THR A 62 -9.65 3.37 17.86
C THR A 62 -10.88 4.18 17.42
N SER A 63 -10.77 5.49 17.30
CA SER A 63 -11.94 6.36 17.04
C SER A 63 -11.77 7.36 15.91
N ARG A 64 -10.54 7.73 15.56
CA ARG A 64 -10.23 8.84 14.64
C ARG A 64 -9.42 8.43 13.44
N ILE A 65 -8.44 7.55 13.66
CA ILE A 65 -7.44 7.18 12.64
C ILE A 65 -8.11 6.49 11.44
N ALA A 66 -7.80 6.92 10.22
CA ALA A 66 -8.30 6.29 9.00
C ALA A 66 -7.75 4.87 8.86
N LEU A 67 -8.54 3.96 8.31
CA LEU A 67 -8.20 2.54 8.23
C LEU A 67 -8.23 2.04 6.78
N GLY A 68 -7.24 1.26 6.41
CA GLY A 68 -7.24 0.63 5.10
C GLY A 68 -6.15 -0.41 4.91
N THR A 69 -6.15 -1.04 3.74
CA THR A 69 -5.14 -2.01 3.34
C THR A 69 -4.07 -1.39 2.44
N GLY A 70 -2.86 -1.83 2.59
CA GLY A 70 -1.74 -1.42 1.74
C GLY A 70 -0.83 -2.61 1.40
N VAL A 71 -1.29 -3.47 0.45
CA VAL A 71 -2.52 -3.49 -0.33
C VAL A 71 -3.17 -4.88 -0.36
N THR A 72 -4.46 -4.96 -0.68
CA THR A 72 -5.17 -6.22 -0.89
C THR A 72 -5.12 -6.62 -2.37
N CYS A 73 -4.92 -7.90 -2.66
CA CYS A 73 -5.11 -8.48 -4.00
C CYS A 73 -6.53 -9.09 -4.10
N PRO A 74 -7.47 -8.47 -4.81
CA PRO A 74 -8.87 -8.91 -4.82
C PRO A 74 -9.19 -9.94 -5.90
N ILE A 75 -8.19 -10.60 -6.51
CA ILE A 75 -8.39 -11.35 -7.76
C ILE A 75 -8.20 -12.87 -7.69
N LEU A 76 -7.37 -13.38 -6.79
CA LEU A 76 -7.05 -14.80 -6.73
C LEU A 76 -7.49 -15.44 -5.42
N ARG A 77 -6.88 -15.04 -4.32
CA ARG A 77 -7.17 -15.52 -2.96
C ARG A 77 -8.59 -15.17 -2.50
N TYR A 78 -9.12 -14.06 -3.01
CA TYR A 78 -10.44 -13.55 -2.68
C TYR A 78 -11.35 -13.49 -3.90
N HIS A 79 -12.64 -13.66 -3.66
CA HIS A 79 -13.65 -13.18 -4.60
C HIS A 79 -13.93 -11.69 -4.35
N PRO A 80 -14.00 -10.82 -5.39
CA PRO A 80 -14.19 -9.37 -5.21
C PRO A 80 -15.42 -8.99 -4.36
N ALA A 81 -16.47 -9.78 -4.40
CA ALA A 81 -17.65 -9.55 -3.56
C ALA A 81 -17.35 -9.67 -2.06
N VAL A 82 -16.42 -10.55 -1.67
CA VAL A 82 -15.98 -10.69 -0.27
C VAL A 82 -15.20 -9.44 0.16
N ILE A 83 -14.31 -8.94 -0.69
CA ILE A 83 -13.57 -7.70 -0.42
C ILE A 83 -14.51 -6.49 -0.36
N ALA A 84 -15.50 -6.41 -1.27
CA ALA A 84 -16.51 -5.36 -1.23
C ALA A 84 -17.28 -5.36 0.10
N GLN A 85 -17.64 -6.54 0.60
CA GLN A 85 -18.34 -6.70 1.88
C GLN A 85 -17.43 -6.36 3.08
N ALA A 86 -16.16 -6.83 3.05
CA ALA A 86 -15.21 -6.58 4.12
C ALA A 86 -14.94 -5.08 4.28
N ALA A 87 -14.64 -4.38 3.17
CA ALA A 87 -14.40 -2.94 3.18
C ALA A 87 -15.64 -2.13 3.61
N ALA A 88 -16.82 -2.52 3.14
CA ALA A 88 -18.07 -1.89 3.56
C ALA A 88 -18.35 -2.09 5.06
N THR A 89 -18.09 -3.29 5.59
CA THR A 89 -18.22 -3.59 7.02
C THR A 89 -17.24 -2.74 7.84
N LEU A 90 -15.98 -2.69 7.42
CA LEU A 90 -14.95 -1.87 8.09
C LEU A 90 -15.35 -0.39 8.13
N ALA A 91 -15.83 0.15 7.02
CA ALA A 91 -16.27 1.54 6.93
C ALA A 91 -17.49 1.83 7.84
N CYS A 92 -18.39 0.86 8.02
CA CYS A 92 -19.49 0.99 8.98
C CYS A 92 -19.02 0.95 10.45
N LEU A 93 -18.06 0.07 10.77
CA LEU A 93 -17.43 0.02 12.10
C LEU A 93 -16.66 1.31 12.41
N GLY A 94 -16.06 1.90 11.39
CA GLY A 94 -15.34 3.16 11.46
C GLY A 94 -16.21 4.40 11.19
N SER A 95 -17.45 4.45 11.60
CA SER A 95 -18.52 5.35 11.14
C SER A 95 -18.25 6.88 11.17
N ASN A 96 -17.15 7.32 11.75
CA ASN A 96 -16.75 8.75 11.82
C ASN A 96 -15.33 9.00 11.31
N ARG A 97 -14.78 8.07 10.52
CA ARG A 97 -13.41 8.17 9.98
C ARG A 97 -13.37 7.68 8.54
N ALA A 98 -12.37 8.14 7.80
CA ALA A 98 -12.14 7.68 6.45
C ALA A 98 -11.70 6.21 6.44
N CYS A 99 -12.17 5.46 5.43
CA CYS A 99 -11.65 4.14 5.10
C CYS A 99 -11.16 4.14 3.67
N PHE A 100 -10.12 3.36 3.40
CA PHE A 100 -9.59 3.19 2.06
C PHE A 100 -9.30 1.71 1.76
N LEU A 101 -9.42 1.35 0.51
CA LEU A 101 -9.05 0.05 -0.02
C LEU A 101 -7.84 0.23 -0.95
N GLY A 102 -6.67 -0.17 -0.48
CA GLY A 102 -5.51 -0.31 -1.35
C GLY A 102 -5.61 -1.62 -2.13
N VAL A 103 -5.40 -1.55 -3.45
CA VAL A 103 -5.54 -2.69 -4.37
C VAL A 103 -4.25 -2.90 -5.14
N GLY A 104 -3.79 -4.14 -5.21
CA GLY A 104 -2.67 -4.59 -6.03
C GLY A 104 -3.02 -5.80 -6.89
N THR A 105 -2.16 -6.14 -7.85
CA THR A 105 -2.32 -7.31 -8.72
C THR A 105 -1.79 -8.60 -8.08
N GLY A 106 -1.31 -8.52 -6.85
CA GLY A 106 -0.80 -9.65 -6.06
C GLY A 106 0.66 -10.00 -6.32
N GLU A 107 1.12 -10.92 -5.53
CA GLU A 107 2.46 -11.51 -5.53
C GLU A 107 2.35 -13.03 -5.44
N ALA A 108 3.25 -13.76 -6.10
CA ALA A 108 3.24 -15.22 -6.04
C ALA A 108 3.38 -15.74 -4.61
N LEU A 109 4.13 -15.04 -3.75
CA LEU A 109 4.31 -15.37 -2.34
C LEU A 109 2.97 -15.57 -1.62
N ASN A 110 1.99 -14.74 -1.91
CA ASN A 110 0.68 -14.75 -1.28
C ASN A 110 -0.35 -15.55 -2.09
N GLU A 111 -0.43 -15.28 -3.38
CA GLU A 111 -1.54 -15.75 -4.20
C GLU A 111 -1.32 -17.17 -4.71
N TYR A 112 -0.11 -17.49 -5.22
CA TYR A 112 0.19 -18.83 -5.70
C TYR A 112 0.19 -19.86 -4.56
N SER A 113 0.75 -19.51 -3.42
CA SER A 113 0.75 -20.40 -2.26
C SER A 113 -0.64 -20.76 -1.75
N ALA A 114 -1.56 -19.79 -1.76
CA ALA A 114 -2.92 -20.00 -1.29
C ALA A 114 -3.84 -20.68 -2.31
N THR A 115 -3.56 -20.52 -3.63
CA THR A 115 -4.51 -20.92 -4.68
C THR A 115 -3.93 -21.88 -5.73
N GLY A 116 -2.62 -22.00 -5.82
CA GLY A 116 -1.93 -22.69 -6.92
C GLY A 116 -2.00 -21.96 -8.26
N GLN A 117 -2.51 -20.72 -8.29
CA GLN A 117 -2.71 -19.95 -9.51
C GLN A 117 -1.83 -18.70 -9.53
N TRP A 118 -1.10 -18.50 -10.63
CA TRP A 118 -0.30 -17.32 -10.89
C TRP A 118 -0.32 -16.98 -12.38
N PRO A 119 -1.40 -16.38 -12.88
CA PRO A 119 -1.51 -15.99 -14.29
C PRO A 119 -0.51 -14.89 -14.63
N ALA A 120 -0.17 -14.76 -15.93
CA ALA A 120 0.67 -13.68 -16.41
C ALA A 120 0.09 -12.30 -16.05
N TYR A 121 0.96 -11.29 -15.89
CA TYR A 121 0.60 -9.96 -15.39
C TYR A 121 -0.58 -9.32 -16.14
N LYS A 122 -0.62 -9.43 -17.47
CA LYS A 122 -1.72 -8.88 -18.29
C LYS A 122 -3.09 -9.43 -17.90
N TYR A 123 -3.17 -10.71 -17.53
CA TYR A 123 -4.42 -11.32 -17.07
C TYR A 123 -4.78 -10.88 -15.67
N ARG A 124 -3.78 -10.82 -14.75
CA ARG A 124 -4.00 -10.29 -13.40
C ARG A 124 -4.46 -8.83 -13.44
N GLN A 125 -3.89 -8.01 -14.32
CA GLN A 125 -4.33 -6.62 -14.49
C GLN A 125 -5.77 -6.53 -15.01
N ALA A 126 -6.15 -7.34 -16.00
CA ALA A 126 -7.53 -7.40 -16.51
C ALA A 126 -8.52 -7.88 -15.42
N GLN A 127 -8.14 -8.91 -14.66
CA GLN A 127 -8.94 -9.39 -13.52
C GLN A 127 -9.07 -8.32 -12.43
N THR A 128 -8.02 -7.54 -12.18
CA THR A 128 -8.05 -6.44 -11.20
C THR A 128 -9.03 -5.34 -11.66
N ALA A 129 -9.04 -4.98 -12.94
CA ALA A 129 -10.01 -4.04 -13.48
C ALA A 129 -11.45 -4.52 -13.26
N GLU A 130 -11.73 -5.77 -13.64
CA GLU A 130 -13.05 -6.39 -13.45
C GLU A 130 -13.44 -6.46 -11.96
N ALA A 131 -12.49 -6.81 -11.09
CA ALA A 131 -12.71 -6.87 -9.65
C ALA A 131 -13.08 -5.48 -9.07
N ILE A 132 -12.38 -4.43 -9.48
CA ILE A 132 -12.67 -3.05 -9.06
C ILE A 132 -14.06 -2.61 -9.51
N GLU A 133 -14.42 -2.89 -10.75
CA GLU A 133 -15.74 -2.56 -11.28
C GLU A 133 -16.84 -3.29 -10.51
N LEU A 134 -16.67 -4.58 -10.21
CA LEU A 134 -17.61 -5.37 -9.43
C LEU A 134 -17.70 -4.86 -7.97
N ILE A 135 -16.59 -4.53 -7.34
CA ILE A 135 -16.54 -3.95 -5.98
C ILE A 135 -17.35 -2.64 -5.94
N ARG A 136 -17.10 -1.73 -6.88
CA ARG A 136 -17.82 -0.45 -6.97
C ARG A 136 -19.29 -0.64 -7.23
N ALA A 137 -19.66 -1.56 -8.13
CA ALA A 137 -21.05 -1.89 -8.40
C ALA A 137 -21.78 -2.40 -7.14
N LEU A 138 -21.14 -3.27 -6.36
CA LEU A 138 -21.72 -3.79 -5.11
C LEU A 138 -21.88 -2.70 -4.04
N TRP A 139 -20.97 -1.72 -3.98
CA TRP A 139 -21.07 -0.60 -3.03
C TRP A 139 -22.25 0.33 -3.31
N THR A 140 -22.82 0.33 -4.51
CA THR A 140 -24.08 1.05 -4.79
C THR A 140 -25.24 0.54 -3.96
N GLY A 141 -25.19 -0.75 -3.54
CA GLY A 141 -26.26 -1.43 -2.83
C GLY A 141 -27.37 -1.92 -3.74
N GLU A 142 -27.19 -1.88 -5.04
CA GLU A 142 -28.08 -2.48 -6.01
C GLU A 142 -27.83 -3.99 -6.12
N LYS A 143 -28.80 -4.72 -6.72
CA LYS A 143 -28.64 -6.15 -7.02
C LYS A 143 -27.78 -6.30 -8.27
N ILE A 144 -26.61 -6.89 -8.12
CA ILE A 144 -25.62 -7.05 -9.19
C ILE A 144 -25.60 -8.50 -9.68
N THR A 145 -25.87 -8.70 -10.96
CA THR A 145 -25.60 -9.95 -11.68
C THR A 145 -24.45 -9.69 -12.65
N HIS A 146 -23.29 -10.22 -12.34
CA HIS A 146 -22.08 -10.09 -13.14
C HIS A 146 -21.70 -11.43 -13.79
N ARG A 147 -21.25 -11.38 -15.03
CA ARG A 147 -20.82 -12.54 -15.81
C ARG A 147 -19.49 -12.23 -16.48
N GLY A 148 -18.43 -12.68 -15.89
CA GLY A 148 -17.05 -12.49 -16.35
C GLY A 148 -16.17 -13.55 -15.71
N THR A 149 -14.92 -13.20 -15.42
CA THR A 149 -14.02 -14.02 -14.60
C THR A 149 -14.64 -14.29 -13.24
N TYR A 150 -15.24 -13.25 -12.65
CA TYR A 150 -16.04 -13.35 -11.43
C TYR A 150 -17.52 -13.44 -11.77
N GLN A 151 -18.24 -14.25 -11.03
CA GLN A 151 -19.67 -14.43 -11.27
C GLN A 151 -20.48 -14.09 -10.02
N THR A 152 -21.49 -13.24 -10.20
CA THR A 152 -22.50 -12.99 -9.17
C THR A 152 -23.90 -13.14 -9.74
N ARG A 153 -24.83 -13.51 -8.88
CA ARG A 153 -26.25 -13.63 -9.26
C ARG A 153 -27.10 -12.88 -8.23
N GLN A 154 -27.63 -11.72 -8.62
CA GLN A 154 -28.41 -10.83 -7.77
C GLN A 154 -27.74 -10.54 -6.41
N ALA A 155 -26.40 -10.47 -6.39
CA ALA A 155 -25.63 -10.15 -5.21
C ALA A 155 -25.92 -8.70 -4.77
N LYS A 156 -26.07 -8.49 -3.49
CA LYS A 156 -26.36 -7.18 -2.92
C LYS A 156 -25.71 -7.03 -1.56
N LEU A 157 -25.07 -5.89 -1.31
CA LEU A 157 -24.61 -5.53 0.02
C LEU A 157 -25.74 -4.85 0.81
N TYR A 158 -26.07 -5.41 1.97
CA TYR A 158 -27.09 -4.86 2.88
C TYR A 158 -26.50 -3.90 3.91
N THR A 159 -25.21 -4.11 4.27
CA THR A 159 -24.43 -3.16 5.08
C THR A 159 -23.61 -2.27 4.14
N ARG A 160 -23.88 -0.98 4.16
CA ARG A 160 -23.24 0.00 3.28
C ARG A 160 -22.68 1.15 4.08
N PRO A 161 -21.47 1.62 3.78
CA PRO A 161 -20.92 2.82 4.40
C PRO A 161 -21.74 4.05 4.00
N ARG A 162 -21.74 5.06 4.86
CA ARG A 162 -22.37 6.36 4.55
C ARG A 162 -21.51 7.14 3.57
N ASP A 163 -20.19 7.12 3.78
CA ASP A 163 -19.22 7.82 2.99
C ASP A 163 -18.57 6.87 1.98
N PRO A 164 -18.17 7.36 0.79
CA PRO A 164 -17.45 6.56 -0.19
C PRO A 164 -16.13 6.03 0.37
N ILE A 165 -15.81 4.76 0.06
CA ILE A 165 -14.51 4.17 0.34
C ILE A 165 -13.57 4.55 -0.80
N SER A 166 -12.47 5.24 -0.49
CA SER A 166 -11.44 5.56 -1.48
C SER A 166 -10.67 4.31 -1.89
N LEU A 167 -10.49 4.11 -3.19
CA LEU A 167 -9.78 2.98 -3.76
C LEU A 167 -8.42 3.46 -4.32
N TYR A 168 -7.33 3.06 -3.67
CA TYR A 168 -5.96 3.36 -4.11
C TYR A 168 -5.39 2.17 -4.86
N ILE A 169 -4.73 2.40 -6.00
CA ILE A 169 -4.10 1.32 -6.76
C ILE A 169 -2.59 1.39 -6.62
N SER A 170 -2.00 0.25 -6.27
CA SER A 170 -0.56 0.09 -6.15
C SER A 170 0.11 0.15 -7.51
N THR A 171 1.15 0.96 -7.61
CA THR A 171 1.99 1.08 -8.78
C THR A 171 3.45 1.31 -8.37
N MET A 172 4.36 0.56 -8.96
CA MET A 172 5.79 0.70 -8.74
C MET A 172 6.53 1.17 -10.01
N VAL A 173 5.84 1.15 -11.15
CA VAL A 173 6.44 1.51 -12.44
C VAL A 173 5.50 2.41 -13.26
N PRO A 174 6.03 3.26 -14.16
CA PRO A 174 5.23 4.21 -14.94
C PRO A 174 4.08 3.55 -15.71
N ASN A 175 4.30 2.37 -16.31
CA ASN A 175 3.29 1.69 -17.10
C ASN A 175 2.05 1.27 -16.29
N SER A 176 2.21 0.85 -15.03
CA SER A 176 1.08 0.52 -14.15
C SER A 176 0.36 1.74 -13.62
N ALA A 177 1.01 2.91 -13.61
CA ALA A 177 0.43 4.14 -13.08
C ALA A 177 -0.76 4.65 -13.92
N ARG A 178 -0.75 4.44 -15.25
CA ARG A 178 -1.90 4.78 -16.12
C ARG A 178 -3.14 3.97 -15.75
N PHE A 179 -2.96 2.68 -15.44
CA PHE A 179 -4.03 1.83 -14.93
C PHE A 179 -4.55 2.36 -13.58
N ALA A 180 -3.66 2.76 -12.66
CA ALA A 180 -4.04 3.35 -11.38
C ALA A 180 -4.88 4.61 -11.55
N GLY A 181 -4.52 5.51 -12.46
CA GLY A 181 -5.30 6.70 -12.78
C GLY A 181 -6.68 6.37 -13.35
N LYS A 182 -6.74 5.42 -14.27
CA LYS A 182 -7.99 5.02 -14.91
C LYS A 182 -8.99 4.41 -13.93
N TYR A 183 -8.57 3.48 -13.11
CA TYR A 183 -9.47 2.66 -12.27
C TYR A 183 -9.50 3.09 -10.79
N GLY A 184 -8.45 3.73 -10.25
CA GLY A 184 -8.36 4.15 -8.85
C GLY A 184 -8.99 5.51 -8.56
N ASP A 185 -9.13 5.83 -7.29
CA ASP A 185 -9.42 7.18 -6.79
C ASP A 185 -8.12 7.89 -6.35
N GLY A 186 -7.03 7.13 -6.24
CA GLY A 186 -5.68 7.56 -5.94
C GLY A 186 -4.68 6.48 -6.30
N LEU A 187 -3.40 6.79 -6.16
CA LEU A 187 -2.31 5.81 -6.29
C LEU A 187 -1.64 5.56 -4.94
N VAL A 188 -1.01 4.40 -4.81
CA VAL A 188 -0.03 4.11 -3.76
C VAL A 188 1.23 3.53 -4.41
N THR A 189 2.39 4.01 -3.95
CA THR A 189 3.71 3.52 -4.37
C THR A 189 4.63 3.37 -3.17
N VAL A 190 5.88 2.96 -3.40
CA VAL A 190 6.91 2.81 -2.36
C VAL A 190 8.02 3.83 -2.55
N GLY A 191 8.69 4.18 -1.46
CA GLY A 191 9.86 5.05 -1.47
C GLY A 191 11.12 4.36 -2.00
N GLY A 192 12.15 5.14 -2.29
CA GLY A 192 13.46 4.64 -2.73
C GLY A 192 13.79 4.91 -4.19
N GLU A 193 12.81 5.32 -5.00
CA GLU A 193 13.05 5.69 -6.39
C GLU A 193 13.58 7.12 -6.54
N ASP A 194 14.18 7.41 -7.67
CA ASP A 194 14.63 8.75 -8.00
C ASP A 194 13.45 9.68 -8.39
N ARG A 195 13.73 10.98 -8.42
CA ARG A 195 12.71 12.00 -8.70
C ARG A 195 12.10 11.85 -10.10
N GLU A 196 12.88 11.43 -11.10
CA GLU A 196 12.40 11.32 -12.47
C GLU A 196 11.43 10.15 -12.61
N THR A 197 11.72 9.01 -12.00
CA THR A 197 10.81 7.86 -11.93
C THR A 197 9.44 8.26 -11.34
N TYR A 198 9.41 9.03 -10.25
CA TYR A 198 8.14 9.53 -9.70
C TYR A 198 7.42 10.52 -10.62
N ARG A 199 8.15 11.36 -11.35
CA ARG A 199 7.55 12.25 -12.36
C ARG A 199 6.87 11.45 -13.48
N GLU A 200 7.51 10.40 -13.97
CA GLU A 200 6.92 9.51 -14.97
C GLU A 200 5.70 8.77 -14.43
N ILE A 201 5.76 8.26 -13.20
CA ILE A 201 4.62 7.65 -12.51
C ILE A 201 3.45 8.64 -12.47
N PHE A 202 3.68 9.88 -12.04
CA PHE A 202 2.62 10.88 -11.96
C PHE A 202 2.08 11.29 -13.32
N ALA A 203 2.92 11.46 -14.33
CA ALA A 203 2.49 11.80 -15.68
C ALA A 203 1.56 10.71 -16.27
N ASN A 204 1.92 9.44 -16.08
CA ASN A 204 1.10 8.31 -16.54
C ASN A 204 -0.19 8.17 -15.72
N PHE A 205 -0.13 8.34 -14.41
CA PHE A 205 -1.30 8.35 -13.53
C PHE A 205 -2.31 9.42 -13.94
N GLU A 206 -1.83 10.66 -14.15
CA GLU A 206 -2.67 11.76 -14.58
C GLU A 206 -3.27 11.54 -15.98
N ALA A 207 -2.51 10.96 -16.90
CA ALA A 207 -3.01 10.62 -18.23
C ALA A 207 -4.17 9.61 -18.12
N GLY A 208 -4.00 8.53 -17.34
CA GLY A 208 -5.06 7.54 -17.12
C GLY A 208 -6.30 8.13 -16.42
N ALA A 209 -6.09 9.03 -15.48
CA ALA A 209 -7.19 9.74 -14.81
C ALA A 209 -8.00 10.61 -15.79
N ARG A 210 -7.32 11.39 -16.62
CA ARG A 210 -7.97 12.23 -17.65
C ARG A 210 -8.75 11.41 -18.69
N GLU A 211 -8.20 10.25 -19.10
CA GLU A 211 -8.88 9.31 -19.99
C GLU A 211 -10.19 8.77 -19.41
N ALA A 212 -10.23 8.62 -18.10
CA ALA A 212 -11.42 8.20 -17.36
C ALA A 212 -12.35 9.37 -16.98
N GLY A 213 -12.08 10.59 -17.46
CA GLY A 213 -12.86 11.79 -17.15
C GLY A 213 -12.71 12.29 -15.72
N LYS A 214 -11.64 11.89 -15.02
CA LYS A 214 -11.36 12.29 -13.63
C LYS A 214 -10.46 13.51 -13.58
N ASN A 215 -10.52 14.25 -12.47
CA ASN A 215 -9.60 15.36 -12.20
C ASN A 215 -8.39 14.86 -11.38
N PRO A 216 -7.19 14.71 -11.99
CA PRO A 216 -6.02 14.16 -11.28
C PRO A 216 -5.53 15.05 -10.14
N SER A 217 -5.84 16.35 -10.13
CA SER A 217 -5.42 17.25 -9.04
C SER A 217 -6.18 17.00 -7.72
N GLN A 218 -7.27 16.25 -7.76
CA GLN A 218 -8.06 15.86 -6.60
C GLN A 218 -7.80 14.41 -6.16
N MET A 219 -6.94 13.70 -6.88
CA MET A 219 -6.65 12.29 -6.61
C MET A 219 -5.42 12.17 -5.71
N PRO A 220 -5.56 11.57 -4.51
CA PRO A 220 -4.46 11.41 -3.58
C PRO A 220 -3.30 10.58 -4.12
N ARG A 221 -2.09 10.90 -3.67
CA ARG A 221 -0.84 10.22 -4.01
C ARG A 221 -0.18 9.73 -2.73
N MET A 222 -0.37 8.45 -2.47
CA MET A 222 0.16 7.78 -1.28
C MET A 222 1.54 7.20 -1.57
N ILE A 223 2.45 7.30 -0.60
CA ILE A 223 3.76 6.66 -0.64
C ILE A 223 4.07 5.96 0.68
N GLU A 224 4.55 4.73 0.62
CA GLU A 224 5.11 4.01 1.76
C GLU A 224 6.60 4.32 1.87
N VAL A 225 7.03 4.86 2.99
CA VAL A 225 8.40 5.36 3.23
C VAL A 225 9.08 4.52 4.30
N GLY A 226 10.18 3.87 3.94
CA GLY A 226 11.00 3.09 4.86
C GLY A 226 11.76 3.97 5.85
N VAL A 227 11.60 3.69 7.15
CA VAL A 227 12.27 4.44 8.23
C VAL A 227 12.70 3.51 9.37
N ALA A 228 13.69 3.94 10.15
CA ALA A 228 14.04 3.37 11.45
C ALA A 228 14.49 4.51 12.37
N TYR A 229 13.68 4.81 13.39
CA TYR A 229 13.97 5.88 14.35
C TYR A 229 14.82 5.32 15.51
N THR A 230 16.13 5.26 15.29
CA THR A 230 17.10 4.63 16.21
C THR A 230 18.53 5.10 15.89
N ASP A 231 19.42 5.06 16.88
CA ASP A 231 20.86 5.22 16.74
C ASP A 231 21.62 3.90 16.48
N ASP A 232 20.92 2.77 16.61
CA ASP A 232 21.48 1.43 16.36
C ASP A 232 21.27 1.03 14.89
N GLU A 233 22.12 1.55 14.01
CA GLU A 233 22.09 1.29 12.57
C GLU A 233 22.25 -0.19 12.25
N GLU A 234 23.15 -0.89 12.94
CA GLU A 234 23.43 -2.31 12.67
C GLU A 234 22.16 -3.15 12.92
N LYS A 235 21.51 -2.91 14.05
CA LYS A 235 20.29 -3.62 14.44
C LYS A 235 19.11 -3.26 13.52
N ALA A 236 18.99 -1.99 13.09
CA ALA A 236 17.97 -1.59 12.13
C ALA A 236 18.13 -2.31 10.78
N ILE A 237 19.36 -2.43 10.29
CA ILE A 237 19.67 -3.18 9.07
C ILE A 237 19.39 -4.67 9.26
N GLU A 238 19.78 -5.26 10.40
CA GLU A 238 19.52 -6.65 10.71
C GLU A 238 18.02 -6.97 10.68
N TYR A 239 17.19 -6.16 11.35
CA TYR A 239 15.74 -6.34 11.35
C TYR A 239 15.15 -6.21 9.95
N ARG A 240 15.60 -5.20 9.16
CA ARG A 240 15.15 -5.04 7.79
C ARG A 240 15.51 -6.24 6.92
N LYS A 241 16.71 -6.81 7.09
CA LYS A 241 17.14 -8.04 6.41
C LYS A 241 16.32 -9.25 6.84
N ASN A 242 16.08 -9.40 8.12
CA ASN A 242 15.40 -10.58 8.66
C ASN A 242 13.93 -10.66 8.24
N TYR A 243 13.24 -9.52 8.12
CA TYR A 243 11.80 -9.51 7.89
C TYR A 243 11.40 -8.99 6.51
N TRP A 244 12.21 -8.14 5.87
CA TRP A 244 11.78 -7.35 4.71
C TRP A 244 12.77 -7.35 3.54
N ALA A 245 13.83 -8.15 3.57
CA ALA A 245 14.83 -8.17 2.49
C ALA A 245 14.20 -8.48 1.12
N GLY A 246 13.17 -9.31 1.09
CA GLY A 246 12.44 -9.63 -0.13
C GLY A 246 11.87 -8.43 -0.86
N THR A 247 11.49 -7.36 -0.15
CA THR A 247 10.93 -6.15 -0.76
C THR A 247 11.91 -5.40 -1.66
N PHE A 248 13.22 -5.66 -1.53
CA PHE A 248 14.28 -5.09 -2.37
C PHE A 248 14.64 -5.96 -3.58
N VAL A 249 13.94 -7.07 -3.80
CA VAL A 249 14.23 -8.02 -4.88
C VAL A 249 13.13 -7.94 -5.94
N PRO A 250 13.37 -7.29 -7.10
CA PRO A 250 12.34 -7.13 -8.14
C PRO A 250 11.72 -8.44 -8.62
N ALA A 251 12.50 -9.54 -8.65
CA ALA A 251 12.02 -10.87 -9.04
C ALA A 251 10.85 -11.38 -8.17
N LEU A 252 10.72 -10.92 -6.92
CA LEU A 252 9.61 -11.31 -6.04
C LEU A 252 8.23 -10.84 -6.54
N PHE A 253 8.20 -9.80 -7.37
CA PHE A 253 6.96 -9.26 -7.93
C PHE A 253 6.62 -9.82 -9.32
N THR A 254 7.58 -10.48 -9.98
CA THR A 254 7.44 -11.01 -11.34
C THR A 254 7.51 -12.53 -11.40
N GLU A 255 8.39 -13.14 -10.63
CA GLU A 255 8.67 -14.56 -10.65
C GLU A 255 7.74 -15.38 -9.75
N ARG A 256 7.76 -16.72 -9.90
CA ARG A 256 7.04 -17.65 -9.00
C ARG A 256 7.81 -17.93 -7.71
N ILE A 257 8.16 -16.90 -6.98
CA ILE A 257 8.72 -17.00 -5.63
C ILE A 257 7.55 -17.03 -4.66
N TYR A 258 7.24 -18.20 -4.09
CA TYR A 258 5.97 -18.43 -3.40
C TYR A 258 6.12 -18.97 -1.96
N THR A 259 7.35 -19.16 -1.46
CA THR A 259 7.55 -19.50 -0.06
C THR A 259 8.42 -18.46 0.66
N PRO A 260 8.22 -18.27 1.99
CA PRO A 260 9.07 -17.39 2.78
C PRO A 260 10.56 -17.77 2.69
N LYS A 261 10.86 -19.07 2.60
CA LYS A 261 12.23 -19.56 2.42
C LYS A 261 12.84 -19.08 1.09
N MET A 262 12.11 -19.21 -0.04
CA MET A 262 12.57 -18.72 -1.35
C MET A 262 12.77 -17.21 -1.32
N SER A 263 11.85 -16.46 -0.72
CA SER A 263 11.96 -15.02 -0.56
C SER A 263 13.20 -14.65 0.24
N ALA A 264 13.41 -15.26 1.40
CA ALA A 264 14.58 -15.02 2.25
C ALA A 264 15.89 -15.38 1.55
N GLU A 265 15.94 -16.47 0.77
CA GLU A 265 17.14 -16.86 0.00
C GLU A 265 17.50 -15.81 -1.04
N ASN A 266 16.54 -15.27 -1.76
CA ASN A 266 16.75 -14.15 -2.68
C ASN A 266 17.16 -12.86 -1.94
N GLY A 267 16.57 -12.61 -0.77
CA GLY A 267 16.90 -11.47 0.08
C GLY A 267 18.32 -11.47 0.65
N LYS A 268 19.00 -12.63 0.70
CA LYS A 268 20.40 -12.71 1.16
C LYS A 268 21.38 -11.88 0.32
N ALA A 269 21.06 -11.67 -0.96
CA ALA A 269 21.87 -10.86 -1.87
C ALA A 269 21.75 -9.35 -1.60
N VAL A 270 20.77 -8.92 -0.80
CA VAL A 270 20.54 -7.50 -0.49
C VAL A 270 21.63 -7.00 0.47
N GLY A 271 22.48 -6.11 -0.03
CA GLY A 271 23.56 -5.48 0.74
C GLY A 271 23.01 -4.48 1.77
N ALA A 272 23.82 -4.16 2.79
CA ALA A 272 23.49 -3.10 3.74
C ALA A 272 23.31 -1.75 3.05
N ASP A 273 24.13 -1.48 2.02
CA ASP A 273 24.08 -0.22 1.27
C ASP A 273 22.74 0.00 0.57
N VAL A 274 22.16 -1.06 -0.03
CA VAL A 274 20.82 -0.99 -0.65
C VAL A 274 19.77 -0.59 0.39
N ILE A 275 19.87 -1.13 1.60
CA ILE A 275 18.93 -0.79 2.68
C ILE A 275 19.11 0.67 3.12
N LYS A 276 20.36 1.13 3.28
CA LYS A 276 20.68 2.50 3.67
C LYS A 276 20.23 3.55 2.65
N GLU A 277 20.25 3.20 1.37
CA GLU A 277 19.74 4.07 0.31
C GLU A 277 18.21 4.21 0.34
N ALA A 278 17.50 3.14 0.69
CA ALA A 278 16.05 3.08 0.66
C ALA A 278 15.35 3.40 2.00
N VAL A 279 16.07 3.33 3.12
CA VAL A 279 15.52 3.48 4.48
C VAL A 279 16.27 4.57 5.22
N CYS A 280 15.55 5.56 5.74
CA CYS A 280 16.15 6.53 6.67
C CYS A 280 16.34 5.88 8.04
N ILE A 281 17.62 5.67 8.40
CA ILE A 281 18.01 5.12 9.71
C ILE A 281 18.70 6.24 10.48
N SER A 282 18.02 6.81 11.46
CA SER A 282 18.55 7.91 12.28
C SER A 282 17.78 8.04 13.60
N ALA A 283 18.43 8.50 14.65
CA ALA A 283 17.79 8.99 15.88
C ALA A 283 17.47 10.49 15.83
N ASP A 284 18.00 11.22 14.82
CA ASP A 284 17.72 12.65 14.65
C ASP A 284 16.38 12.84 13.91
N PRO A 285 15.39 13.51 14.54
CA PRO A 285 14.12 13.79 13.87
C PRO A 285 14.27 14.67 12.62
N GLU A 286 15.34 15.47 12.49
CA GLU A 286 15.56 16.30 11.31
C GLU A 286 15.71 15.45 10.04
N ASP A 287 16.45 14.35 10.10
CA ASP A 287 16.67 13.46 8.94
C ASP A 287 15.34 12.89 8.44
N HIS A 288 14.44 12.52 9.35
CA HIS A 288 13.12 12.01 9.03
C HIS A 288 12.20 13.09 8.46
N ILE A 289 12.30 14.31 8.96
CA ILE A 289 11.52 15.47 8.47
C ILE A 289 12.00 15.84 7.07
N GLU A 290 13.31 15.90 6.84
CA GLU A 290 13.89 16.18 5.51
C GLU A 290 13.50 15.11 4.49
N LEU A 291 13.54 13.83 4.86
CA LEU A 291 13.07 12.74 4.01
C LEU A 291 11.59 12.93 3.65
N ALA A 292 10.73 13.14 4.64
CA ALA A 292 9.30 13.33 4.42
C ALA A 292 9.02 14.56 3.56
N GLN A 293 9.72 15.68 3.82
CA GLN A 293 9.58 16.90 3.04
C GLN A 293 9.97 16.71 1.58
N ARG A 294 11.02 15.92 1.28
CA ARG A 294 11.38 15.59 -0.11
C ARG A 294 10.22 14.92 -0.86
N TYR A 295 9.52 13.97 -0.25
CA TYR A 295 8.36 13.34 -0.88
C TYR A 295 7.16 14.29 -1.00
N ILE A 296 6.92 15.13 0.00
CA ILE A 296 5.88 16.18 -0.07
C ILE A 296 6.17 17.15 -1.22
N ASP A 297 7.43 17.57 -1.40
CA ASP A 297 7.87 18.46 -2.46
C ASP A 297 7.81 17.82 -3.86
N MET A 298 7.86 16.48 -3.94
CA MET A 298 7.60 15.73 -5.16
C MET A 298 6.11 15.63 -5.50
N GLY A 299 5.21 15.95 -4.57
CA GLY A 299 3.76 15.98 -4.80
C GLY A 299 2.98 14.84 -4.17
N PHE A 300 3.59 14.08 -3.26
CA PHE A 300 2.85 13.13 -2.42
C PHE A 300 2.11 13.87 -1.31
N ASP A 301 0.90 13.46 -1.02
CA ASP A 301 0.03 14.07 0.00
C ASP A 301 -0.43 13.08 1.08
N HIS A 302 -0.04 11.81 0.97
CA HIS A 302 -0.29 10.78 1.96
C HIS A 302 0.96 9.91 2.15
N LEU A 303 1.71 10.15 3.24
CA LEU A 303 2.93 9.41 3.56
C LEU A 303 2.61 8.33 4.59
N ILE A 304 2.96 7.09 4.28
CA ILE A 304 2.84 5.94 5.19
C ILE A 304 4.24 5.56 5.67
N PHE A 305 4.54 5.81 6.93
CA PHE A 305 5.84 5.49 7.50
C PHE A 305 5.89 4.01 7.91
N HIS A 306 6.87 3.31 7.35
CA HIS A 306 7.10 1.89 7.58
C HIS A 306 8.40 1.69 8.36
N SER A 307 8.30 1.48 9.66
CA SER A 307 9.43 1.09 10.50
C SER A 307 9.49 -0.43 10.62
N ALA A 308 10.59 -1.00 10.14
CA ALA A 308 10.96 -2.40 10.41
C ALA A 308 11.98 -2.50 11.57
N GLY A 309 12.19 -1.41 12.27
CA GLY A 309 13.19 -1.31 13.34
C GLY A 309 12.86 -2.17 14.57
N PRO A 310 13.82 -2.29 15.49
CA PRO A 310 13.73 -3.21 16.62
C PRO A 310 12.68 -2.81 17.67
N ASP A 311 12.28 -1.53 17.71
CA ASP A 311 11.34 -1.02 18.69
C ASP A 311 10.25 -0.16 18.02
N GLN A 312 9.14 -0.81 17.73
CA GLN A 312 7.99 -0.17 17.09
C GLN A 312 7.30 0.85 18.01
N ARG A 313 7.32 0.61 19.32
CA ARG A 313 6.75 1.53 20.32
C ARG A 313 7.56 2.83 20.36
N ALA A 314 8.88 2.74 20.52
CA ALA A 314 9.76 3.90 20.53
C ALA A 314 9.66 4.72 19.24
N PHE A 315 9.54 4.04 18.08
CA PHE A 315 9.30 4.71 16.80
C PHE A 315 7.99 5.51 16.82
N LEU A 316 6.87 4.90 17.20
CA LEU A 316 5.55 5.57 17.20
C LEU A 316 5.52 6.76 18.16
N GLU A 317 6.06 6.59 19.38
CA GLU A 317 6.14 7.65 20.39
C GLU A 317 7.07 8.79 19.94
N GLY A 318 8.24 8.46 19.39
CA GLY A 318 9.19 9.42 18.85
C GLY A 318 8.63 10.24 17.71
N TYR A 319 8.01 9.58 16.74
CA TYR A 319 7.35 10.28 15.63
C TYR A 319 6.22 11.19 16.09
N GLY A 320 5.38 10.72 17.01
CA GLY A 320 4.29 11.53 17.58
C GLY A 320 4.78 12.78 18.29
N ARG A 321 5.91 12.70 18.98
CA ARG A 321 6.49 13.80 19.73
C ARG A 321 7.31 14.76 18.87
N ASP A 322 8.17 14.22 17.98
CA ASP A 322 9.26 14.98 17.37
C ASP A 322 9.06 15.26 15.87
N VAL A 323 8.39 14.36 15.11
CA VAL A 323 8.32 14.40 13.65
C VAL A 323 6.96 14.91 13.16
N LEU A 324 5.86 14.24 13.52
CA LEU A 324 4.53 14.56 12.97
C LEU A 324 4.08 16.00 13.22
N PRO A 325 4.28 16.59 14.43
CA PRO A 325 3.84 17.97 14.69
C PRO A 325 4.59 19.00 13.84
N ARG A 326 5.82 18.70 13.47
CA ARG A 326 6.67 19.59 12.65
C ARG A 326 6.31 19.51 11.18
N LEU A 327 6.09 18.31 10.64
CA LEU A 327 5.60 18.12 9.28
C LEU A 327 4.26 18.81 9.02
N ARG A 328 3.36 18.84 10.02
CA ARG A 328 2.08 19.54 9.90
C ARG A 328 2.20 21.06 9.86
N LYS A 329 3.25 21.60 10.42
CA LYS A 329 3.54 23.04 10.43
C LYS A 329 4.37 23.49 9.24
N ALA A 330 4.99 22.55 8.51
CA ALA A 330 5.81 22.87 7.35
C ALA A 330 4.95 23.53 6.25
N PRO A 331 5.50 24.49 5.50
CA PRO A 331 4.83 25.08 4.36
C PRO A 331 4.43 23.98 3.36
N LYS A 332 3.18 24.02 2.92
CA LYS A 332 2.76 23.12 1.84
C LYS A 332 3.51 23.49 0.58
N ALA A 333 4.24 22.56 0.00
CA ALA A 333 4.78 22.73 -1.32
C ALA A 333 3.63 23.04 -2.31
N LYS A 334 3.88 23.93 -3.25
CA LYS A 334 2.98 24.04 -4.41
C LYS A 334 2.99 22.70 -5.13
N PRO A 335 1.83 22.13 -5.49
CA PRO A 335 1.81 20.91 -6.28
C PRO A 335 2.77 21.06 -7.46
N ALA A 336 3.69 20.14 -7.62
CA ALA A 336 4.58 20.15 -8.76
C ALA A 336 3.71 20.01 -10.02
N ASP A 337 3.89 20.92 -10.97
CA ASP A 337 3.18 20.90 -12.24
C ASP A 337 3.89 19.89 -13.18
N PHE A 338 3.28 18.74 -13.38
CA PHE A 338 3.76 17.70 -14.28
C PHE A 338 3.14 17.79 -15.68
N SER A 339 2.39 18.84 -16.00
CA SER A 339 1.71 19.02 -17.29
C SER A 339 2.65 18.98 -18.50
N ASN A 340 3.93 19.25 -18.30
CA ASN A 340 4.97 19.23 -19.35
C ASN A 340 5.73 17.89 -19.44
N SER A 341 5.49 16.94 -18.54
CA SER A 341 6.10 15.61 -18.61
C SER A 341 5.36 14.79 -19.67
N LYS A 342 6.07 14.26 -20.66
CA LYS A 342 5.46 13.38 -21.66
C LYS A 342 5.25 12.01 -21.03
N PRO A 343 4.02 11.43 -21.10
CA PRO A 343 3.82 10.05 -20.70
C PRO A 343 4.71 9.14 -21.58
N THR A 344 5.38 8.19 -20.97
CA THR A 344 6.08 7.14 -21.72
C THR A 344 5.06 6.33 -22.53
N GLN A 345 5.37 6.06 -23.79
CA GLN A 345 4.55 5.11 -24.56
C GLN A 345 4.67 3.73 -23.91
N PRO A 346 3.57 2.95 -23.84
CA PRO A 346 3.64 1.58 -23.32
C PRO A 346 4.70 0.80 -24.07
N ASP A 347 5.68 0.29 -23.37
CA ASP A 347 6.65 -0.64 -23.95
C ASP A 347 5.93 -1.96 -24.23
N GLN A 348 5.64 -2.22 -25.49
CA GLN A 348 5.00 -3.45 -25.95
C GLN A 348 5.88 -4.68 -25.72
N SER A 349 7.20 -4.53 -25.59
CA SER A 349 8.13 -5.65 -25.40
C SER A 349 7.96 -6.34 -24.05
N PHE A 350 7.59 -5.59 -22.99
CA PHE A 350 7.32 -6.16 -21.68
C PHE A 350 6.03 -7.03 -21.63
N ILE A 351 5.17 -6.88 -22.64
CA ILE A 351 3.90 -7.61 -22.75
C ILE A 351 4.11 -8.97 -23.43
N ASP A 352 5.11 -9.09 -24.29
CA ASP A 352 5.30 -10.26 -25.17
C ASP A 352 6.36 -11.27 -24.69
N GLU A 353 7.32 -10.88 -23.83
CA GLU A 353 8.45 -11.75 -23.46
C GLU A 353 8.16 -12.79 -22.36
N HIS A 354 7.00 -12.77 -21.72
CA HIS A 354 6.65 -13.73 -20.65
C HIS A 354 5.42 -14.56 -21.00
N ASN A 355 5.37 -15.06 -22.24
CA ASN A 355 4.35 -16.00 -22.68
C ASN A 355 5.00 -17.40 -22.83
N PRO A 356 4.68 -18.43 -22.00
CA PRO A 356 4.88 -19.82 -22.37
C PRO A 356 3.77 -20.31 -23.29
#